data_d729737dbbacb8ba3e5e3f2b174ca6d1
#
_entry.id   d729737dbbacb8ba3e5e3f2b174ca6d1
#
_cell.length_a   1.000
_cell.length_b   1.000
_cell.length_c   1.000
_cell.angle_alpha   90.00
_cell.angle_beta   90.00
_cell.angle_gamma   90.00
#
_symmetry.space_group_name_H-M   'P 1'
#
loop_
_entity.id
_entity.type
_entity.pdbx_description
1 polymer ?
#
loop_
_entity_poly.entity_id
_entity_poly.type
_entity_poly.pdbx_seq_one_letter_code
_entity_poly.pdbx_strand_id
1 'polypeptide(L)'
;MIDRLAKFNELVPSSLPFVEGRLEGHKERKNYTIIGRGVAEDTKQLIKIQSLHGYNLGAVSAMPKNGSGLHSHTTAEVFVIYSGKWRFYWGADGKQETILEAGDIISMPTNMFRAFENVGDKESLMFVVLGGDDPGIITWVPEILKKAKETGMALLDDNSLIDLKKVEVPKDRKMIEPITQDELE
;
A
#
# COMPACT_ATOMS: atom_id res chain seq x y z
N MET A 1 -13.18 -25.60 -4.40
CA MET A 1 -13.63 -24.41 -5.16
C MET A 1 -14.11 -23.28 -4.27
N ILE A 2 -14.75 -23.57 -3.12
CA ILE A 2 -15.23 -22.52 -2.16
C ILE A 2 -14.08 -21.70 -1.60
N ASP A 3 -12.93 -22.30 -1.35
CA ASP A 3 -11.68 -21.68 -0.89
C ASP A 3 -10.99 -20.77 -1.92
N ARG A 4 -11.48 -20.79 -3.16
CA ARG A 4 -11.01 -19.96 -4.29
C ARG A 4 -12.02 -18.88 -4.70
N LEU A 5 -13.01 -18.64 -3.86
CA LEU A 5 -14.04 -17.63 -4.11
C LEU A 5 -13.91 -16.48 -3.12
N ALA A 6 -13.90 -15.28 -3.63
CA ALA A 6 -13.98 -14.04 -2.85
C ALA A 6 -15.20 -13.23 -3.32
N LYS A 7 -16.15 -12.99 -2.43
CA LYS A 7 -17.21 -12.01 -2.65
C LYS A 7 -16.80 -10.70 -1.99
N PHE A 8 -16.77 -9.62 -2.76
CA PHE A 8 -16.21 -8.35 -2.29
C PHE A 8 -16.89 -7.83 -1.02
N ASN A 9 -18.19 -7.98 -0.91
CA ASN A 9 -18.97 -7.58 0.28
C ASN A 9 -18.73 -8.43 1.53
N GLU A 10 -18.02 -9.55 1.40
CA GLU A 10 -17.61 -10.43 2.52
C GLU A 10 -16.15 -10.22 2.92
N LEU A 11 -15.41 -9.37 2.20
CA LEU A 11 -14.01 -9.08 2.51
C LEU A 11 -13.91 -8.15 3.72
N VAL A 12 -12.95 -8.45 4.58
CA VAL A 12 -12.62 -7.62 5.74
C VAL A 12 -11.36 -6.80 5.41
N PRO A 13 -11.48 -5.49 5.23
CA PRO A 13 -10.33 -4.66 4.94
C PRO A 13 -9.47 -4.42 6.17
N SER A 14 -8.16 -4.19 5.96
CA SER A 14 -7.32 -3.53 6.95
C SER A 14 -7.47 -2.01 6.79
N SER A 15 -7.69 -1.32 7.90
CA SER A 15 -7.71 0.16 7.97
C SER A 15 -6.35 0.73 8.36
N LEU A 16 -5.40 -0.11 8.76
CA LEU A 16 -4.04 0.27 9.12
C LEU A 16 -3.03 -0.70 8.49
N PRO A 17 -3.02 -0.85 7.15
CA PRO A 17 -2.19 -1.84 6.47
C PRO A 17 -0.73 -1.41 6.37
N PHE A 18 -0.43 -0.11 6.51
CA PHE A 18 0.88 0.49 6.26
C PHE A 18 1.25 1.53 7.31
N VAL A 19 2.53 1.82 7.39
CA VAL A 19 3.13 2.77 8.35
C VAL A 19 2.51 4.17 8.27
N GLU A 20 2.08 4.59 7.08
CA GLU A 20 1.46 5.89 6.82
C GLU A 20 -0.03 5.98 7.23
N GLY A 21 -0.64 4.88 7.64
CA GLY A 21 -2.09 4.78 7.80
C GLY A 21 -2.72 5.71 8.85
N ARG A 22 -1.91 6.47 9.62
CA ARG A 22 -2.39 7.52 10.54
C ARG A 22 -2.19 8.93 10.01
N LEU A 23 -1.54 9.10 8.87
CA LEU A 23 -1.28 10.42 8.31
C LEU A 23 -2.53 10.98 7.61
N GLU A 24 -2.67 12.30 7.65
CA GLU A 24 -3.66 12.98 6.82
C GLU A 24 -3.44 12.67 5.34
N GLY A 25 -4.53 12.42 4.62
CA GLY A 25 -4.47 11.96 3.23
C GLY A 25 -4.24 10.45 3.06
N HIS A 26 -4.08 9.68 4.16
CA HIS A 26 -3.86 8.23 4.09
C HIS A 26 -4.76 7.43 5.03
N LYS A 27 -5.32 8.05 6.06
CA LYS A 27 -6.05 7.40 7.15
C LYS A 27 -7.44 6.88 6.78
N GLU A 28 -8.05 7.41 5.72
CA GLU A 28 -9.36 7.00 5.24
C GLU A 28 -9.23 6.13 3.97
N ARG A 29 -8.27 5.22 4.01
CA ARG A 29 -8.02 4.19 3.01
C ARG A 29 -8.21 2.80 3.63
N LYS A 30 -8.79 1.89 2.86
CA LYS A 30 -8.98 0.49 3.21
C LYS A 30 -8.25 -0.38 2.20
N ASN A 31 -7.50 -1.36 2.68
CA ASN A 31 -6.85 -2.35 1.83
C ASN A 31 -7.48 -3.72 2.03
N TYR A 32 -7.80 -4.37 0.93
CA TYR A 32 -8.37 -5.71 0.89
C TYR A 32 -7.33 -6.68 0.32
N THR A 33 -7.02 -7.74 1.04
CA THR A 33 -6.12 -8.80 0.58
C THR A 33 -6.95 -9.97 0.08
N ILE A 34 -6.97 -10.16 -1.24
CA ILE A 34 -7.87 -11.11 -1.90
C ILE A 34 -7.12 -12.41 -2.20
N ILE A 35 -6.02 -12.35 -2.95
CA ILE A 35 -5.17 -13.49 -3.29
C ILE A 35 -3.75 -13.18 -2.85
N GLY A 36 -3.14 -14.07 -2.07
CA GLY A 36 -1.82 -13.86 -1.51
C GLY A 36 -1.78 -12.75 -0.45
N ARG A 37 -0.62 -12.54 0.16
CA ARG A 37 -0.49 -11.59 1.28
C ARG A 37 -0.41 -10.12 0.87
N GLY A 38 -0.08 -9.85 -0.40
CA GLY A 38 0.24 -8.48 -0.82
C GLY A 38 1.47 -7.91 -0.13
N VAL A 39 1.71 -6.61 -0.27
CA VAL A 39 2.82 -5.86 0.36
C VAL A 39 2.46 -5.24 1.70
N ALA A 40 1.30 -5.55 2.27
CA ALA A 40 0.87 -4.95 3.54
C ALA A 40 1.86 -5.28 4.66
N GLU A 41 2.17 -4.27 5.46
CA GLU A 41 3.07 -4.33 6.62
C GLU A 41 2.36 -4.85 7.88
N ASP A 42 1.02 -4.82 7.87
CA ASP A 42 0.19 -5.47 8.88
C ASP A 42 0.19 -6.98 8.69
N THR A 43 0.98 -7.68 9.51
CA THR A 43 1.10 -9.14 9.46
C THR A 43 -0.16 -9.89 9.92
N LYS A 44 -1.15 -9.19 10.49
CA LYS A 44 -2.41 -9.77 10.97
C LYS A 44 -3.55 -9.66 9.96
N GLN A 45 -3.28 -9.10 8.79
CA GLN A 45 -4.26 -8.93 7.74
C GLN A 45 -4.85 -10.27 7.28
N LEU A 46 -6.17 -10.31 7.11
CA LEU A 46 -6.86 -11.51 6.64
C LEU A 46 -6.69 -11.68 5.12
N ILE A 47 -6.18 -12.84 4.70
CA ILE A 47 -6.04 -13.22 3.30
C ILE A 47 -7.20 -14.14 2.92
N LYS A 48 -8.01 -13.76 1.93
CA LYS A 48 -9.20 -14.53 1.54
C LYS A 48 -8.84 -15.82 0.79
N ILE A 49 -7.92 -15.75 -0.17
CA ILE A 49 -7.46 -16.89 -0.97
C ILE A 49 -5.95 -17.02 -0.75
N GLN A 50 -5.56 -18.04 0.00
CA GLN A 50 -4.17 -18.26 0.42
C GLN A 50 -3.33 -19.06 -0.58
N SER A 51 -3.98 -19.72 -1.56
CA SER A 51 -3.26 -20.49 -2.57
C SER A 51 -2.38 -19.59 -3.43
N LEU A 52 -1.16 -20.04 -3.73
CA LEU A 52 -0.23 -19.36 -4.62
C LEU A 52 -0.72 -19.40 -6.06
N HIS A 53 -0.54 -18.30 -6.78
CA HIS A 53 -1.04 -18.11 -8.15
C HIS A 53 0.00 -17.52 -9.11
N GLY A 54 1.23 -17.23 -8.65
CA GLY A 54 2.23 -16.47 -9.39
C GLY A 54 1.96 -14.96 -9.43
N TYR A 55 0.98 -14.50 -8.65
CA TYR A 55 0.65 -13.08 -8.43
C TYR A 55 -0.14 -12.89 -7.14
N ASN A 56 -0.17 -11.68 -6.65
CA ASN A 56 -1.06 -11.25 -5.57
C ASN A 56 -2.16 -10.34 -6.13
N LEU A 57 -3.36 -10.46 -5.62
CA LEU A 57 -4.50 -9.58 -5.95
C LEU A 57 -5.03 -8.94 -4.68
N GLY A 58 -5.08 -7.64 -4.69
CA GLY A 58 -5.72 -6.83 -3.66
C GLY A 58 -6.73 -5.85 -4.23
N ALA A 59 -7.33 -5.07 -3.36
CA ALA A 59 -8.11 -3.91 -3.73
C ALA A 59 -7.87 -2.78 -2.73
N VAL A 60 -8.02 -1.57 -3.19
CA VAL A 60 -7.91 -0.35 -2.39
C VAL A 60 -9.18 0.46 -2.56
N SER A 61 -9.84 0.79 -1.46
CA SER A 61 -10.81 1.89 -1.48
C SER A 61 -10.29 3.07 -0.65
N ALA A 62 -10.61 4.28 -1.08
CA ALA A 62 -10.24 5.48 -0.36
C ALA A 62 -11.33 6.55 -0.46
N MET A 63 -11.51 7.29 0.63
CA MET A 63 -12.31 8.51 0.63
C MET A 63 -11.61 9.61 -0.20
N PRO A 64 -12.33 10.65 -0.64
CA PRO A 64 -11.73 11.79 -1.33
C PRO A 64 -10.49 12.34 -0.60
N LYS A 65 -9.47 12.72 -1.35
CA LYS A 65 -8.17 13.23 -0.86
C LYS A 65 -7.37 12.23 0.00
N ASN A 66 -7.69 10.94 -0.13
CA ASN A 66 -6.93 9.87 0.53
C ASN A 66 -6.34 8.93 -0.52
N GLY A 67 -5.18 8.36 -0.17
CA GLY A 67 -4.43 7.47 -1.06
C GLY A 67 -3.17 6.93 -0.40
N SER A 68 -2.11 6.73 -1.19
CA SER A 68 -0.80 6.35 -0.69
C SER A 68 0.22 7.47 -0.84
N GLY A 69 1.20 7.50 0.06
CA GLY A 69 2.40 8.32 -0.11
C GLY A 69 3.38 7.71 -1.14
N LEU A 70 4.42 8.46 -1.47
CA LEU A 70 5.46 7.98 -2.37
C LEU A 70 6.22 6.80 -1.79
N HIS A 71 6.22 5.70 -2.54
CA HIS A 71 6.88 4.45 -2.20
C HIS A 71 7.27 3.68 -3.45
N SER A 72 8.16 2.73 -3.32
CA SER A 72 8.53 1.81 -4.39
C SER A 72 8.42 0.35 -3.96
N HIS A 73 8.36 -0.54 -4.93
CA HIS A 73 8.36 -2.00 -4.73
C HIS A 73 9.42 -2.65 -5.62
N THR A 74 9.92 -3.78 -5.19
CA THR A 74 10.78 -4.65 -6.00
C THR A 74 10.01 -5.48 -7.04
N THR A 75 8.68 -5.47 -6.98
CA THR A 75 7.77 -6.17 -7.89
C THR A 75 7.01 -5.20 -8.78
N ALA A 76 6.66 -5.63 -10.00
CA ALA A 76 5.76 -4.87 -10.86
C ALA A 76 4.35 -4.84 -10.28
N GLU A 77 3.68 -3.73 -10.47
CA GLU A 77 2.34 -3.50 -9.94
C GLU A 77 1.41 -2.94 -11.03
N VAL A 78 0.20 -3.47 -11.08
CA VAL A 78 -0.84 -3.01 -12.02
C VAL A 78 -2.05 -2.58 -11.22
N PHE A 79 -2.54 -1.39 -11.52
CA PHE A 79 -3.79 -0.87 -10.98
C PHE A 79 -4.87 -0.88 -12.05
N VAL A 80 -6.04 -1.39 -11.69
CA VAL A 80 -7.25 -1.40 -12.52
C VAL A 80 -8.31 -0.57 -11.83
N ILE A 81 -8.65 0.57 -12.41
CA ILE A 81 -9.63 1.49 -11.81
C ILE A 81 -11.02 0.91 -11.97
N TYR A 82 -11.64 0.54 -10.85
CA TYR A 82 -13.01 0.05 -10.83
C TYR A 82 -14.03 1.18 -10.76
N SER A 83 -13.76 2.20 -9.94
CA SER A 83 -14.67 3.34 -9.80
C SER A 83 -13.94 4.61 -9.40
N GLY A 84 -14.56 5.75 -9.69
CA GLY A 84 -14.10 7.06 -9.27
C GLY A 84 -13.00 7.63 -10.15
N LYS A 85 -12.27 8.58 -9.58
CA LYS A 85 -11.24 9.34 -10.27
C LYS A 85 -9.99 9.36 -9.41
N TRP A 86 -8.87 8.86 -9.97
CA TRP A 86 -7.63 8.65 -9.25
C TRP A 86 -6.50 9.42 -9.92
N ARG A 87 -5.77 10.19 -9.13
CA ARG A 87 -4.48 10.76 -9.51
C ARG A 87 -3.40 9.76 -9.18
N PHE A 88 -2.56 9.43 -10.14
CA PHE A 88 -1.31 8.72 -9.96
C PHE A 88 -0.17 9.68 -10.18
N TYR A 89 0.83 9.64 -9.31
CA TYR A 89 2.04 10.45 -9.46
C TYR A 89 3.28 9.62 -9.13
N TRP A 90 4.38 9.90 -9.83
CA TRP A 90 5.58 9.07 -9.77
C TRP A 90 6.86 9.89 -9.97
N GLY A 91 8.04 9.18 -9.81
CA GLY A 91 9.37 9.75 -9.80
C GLY A 91 9.84 10.05 -8.38
N ALA A 92 11.14 10.31 -8.21
CA ALA A 92 11.73 10.57 -6.90
C ALA A 92 11.08 11.75 -6.15
N ASP A 93 10.60 12.74 -6.91
CA ASP A 93 9.97 13.96 -6.40
C ASP A 93 8.44 14.00 -6.59
N GLY A 94 7.85 12.95 -7.20
CA GLY A 94 6.41 12.83 -7.43
C GLY A 94 5.82 13.90 -8.38
N LYS A 95 6.62 14.51 -9.25
CA LYS A 95 6.14 15.60 -10.13
C LYS A 95 5.46 15.12 -11.41
N GLN A 96 5.74 13.90 -11.83
CA GLN A 96 5.04 13.32 -12.98
C GLN A 96 3.71 12.77 -12.51
N GLU A 97 2.63 13.05 -13.23
CA GLU A 97 1.32 12.60 -12.83
C GLU A 97 0.36 12.37 -13.99
N THR A 98 -0.68 11.60 -13.72
CA THR A 98 -1.83 11.42 -14.59
C THR A 98 -3.10 11.21 -13.77
N ILE A 99 -4.24 11.44 -14.38
CA ILE A 99 -5.55 11.14 -13.79
C ILE A 99 -6.18 10.00 -14.58
N LEU A 100 -6.68 9.01 -13.85
CA LEU A 100 -7.35 7.83 -14.39
C LEU A 100 -8.77 7.73 -13.86
N GLU A 101 -9.66 7.17 -14.67
CA GLU A 101 -11.07 6.98 -14.36
C GLU A 101 -11.46 5.49 -14.53
N ALA A 102 -12.71 5.16 -14.17
CA ALA A 102 -13.19 3.77 -14.21
C ALA A 102 -12.96 3.11 -15.58
N GLY A 103 -12.31 1.95 -15.59
CA GLY A 103 -11.91 1.19 -16.77
C GLY A 103 -10.45 1.41 -17.20
N ASP A 104 -9.81 2.47 -16.72
CA ASP A 104 -8.39 2.72 -17.03
C ASP A 104 -7.47 1.78 -16.24
N ILE A 105 -6.30 1.55 -16.81
CA ILE A 105 -5.26 0.68 -16.24
C ILE A 105 -3.92 1.41 -16.28
N ILE A 106 -3.14 1.27 -15.21
CA ILE A 106 -1.74 1.71 -15.18
C ILE A 106 -0.85 0.60 -14.66
N SER A 107 0.29 0.40 -15.30
CA SER A 107 1.34 -0.52 -14.85
C SER A 107 2.54 0.27 -14.35
N MET A 108 2.90 0.03 -13.10
CA MET A 108 4.07 0.63 -12.46
C MET A 108 5.25 -0.34 -12.50
N PRO A 109 6.37 0.05 -13.09
CA PRO A 109 7.57 -0.78 -13.11
C PRO A 109 8.16 -0.93 -11.71
N THR A 110 9.02 -1.94 -11.56
CA THR A 110 9.78 -2.18 -10.32
C THR A 110 10.66 -0.97 -9.98
N ASN A 111 10.85 -0.74 -8.69
CA ASN A 111 11.73 0.29 -8.12
C ASN A 111 11.38 1.76 -8.48
N MET A 112 10.30 1.99 -9.21
CA MET A 112 9.80 3.34 -9.44
C MET A 112 9.03 3.83 -8.21
N PHE A 113 9.38 5.00 -7.69
CA PHE A 113 8.58 5.69 -6.68
C PHE A 113 7.26 6.14 -7.29
N ARG A 114 6.15 5.76 -6.66
CA ARG A 114 4.79 6.09 -7.09
C ARG A 114 3.89 6.27 -5.89
N ALA A 115 2.80 6.96 -6.16
CA ALA A 115 1.73 7.19 -5.21
C ALA A 115 0.40 7.38 -5.95
N PHE A 116 -0.70 7.35 -5.22
CA PHE A 116 -2.03 7.60 -5.77
C PHE A 116 -2.91 8.33 -4.75
N GLU A 117 -3.91 9.03 -5.27
CA GLU A 117 -4.89 9.77 -4.49
C GLU A 117 -6.26 9.68 -5.14
N ASN A 118 -7.31 9.45 -4.37
CA ASN A 118 -8.68 9.63 -4.84
C ASN A 118 -9.00 11.13 -4.95
N VAL A 119 -9.05 11.64 -6.17
CA VAL A 119 -9.39 13.03 -6.49
C VAL A 119 -10.86 13.21 -6.90
N GLY A 120 -11.66 12.17 -6.75
CA GLY A 120 -13.10 12.22 -6.91
C GLY A 120 -13.81 12.83 -5.71
N ASP A 121 -15.14 12.77 -5.72
CA ASP A 121 -16.04 13.36 -4.72
C ASP A 121 -16.64 12.34 -3.74
N LYS A 122 -16.37 11.05 -3.92
CA LYS A 122 -16.88 9.94 -3.11
C LYS A 122 -15.84 8.84 -2.93
N GLU A 123 -16.11 7.90 -2.01
CA GLU A 123 -15.29 6.69 -1.87
C GLU A 123 -15.18 5.97 -3.22
N SER A 124 -13.97 5.64 -3.60
CA SER A 124 -13.63 5.04 -4.90
C SER A 124 -12.81 3.78 -4.69
N LEU A 125 -12.86 2.87 -5.67
CA LEU A 125 -12.26 1.53 -5.60
C LEU A 125 -11.38 1.27 -6.82
N MET A 126 -10.24 0.63 -6.59
CA MET A 126 -9.41 0.03 -7.63
C MET A 126 -8.90 -1.34 -7.19
N PHE A 127 -8.62 -2.22 -8.16
CA PHE A 127 -7.93 -3.48 -7.94
C PHE A 127 -6.42 -3.32 -8.20
N VAL A 128 -5.64 -4.10 -7.46
CA VAL A 128 -4.17 -4.05 -7.50
C VAL A 128 -3.63 -5.45 -7.70
N VAL A 129 -2.81 -5.64 -8.72
CA VAL A 129 -2.11 -6.89 -8.99
C VAL A 129 -0.62 -6.67 -8.78
N LEU A 130 0.00 -7.50 -7.96
CA LEU A 130 1.45 -7.54 -7.74
C LEU A 130 2.00 -8.84 -8.33
N GLY A 131 3.11 -8.74 -9.05
CA GLY A 131 3.75 -9.90 -9.66
C GLY A 131 4.38 -10.84 -8.63
N GLY A 132 4.41 -12.14 -8.96
CA GLY A 132 5.03 -13.18 -8.13
C GLY A 132 4.18 -13.59 -6.91
N ASP A 133 4.57 -14.70 -6.30
CA ASP A 133 3.97 -15.18 -5.05
C ASP A 133 4.52 -14.44 -3.84
N ASP A 134 5.79 -14.01 -3.90
CA ASP A 134 6.35 -13.04 -2.95
C ASP A 134 6.18 -11.62 -3.52
N PRO A 135 5.35 -10.79 -2.91
CA PRO A 135 5.11 -9.42 -3.39
C PRO A 135 6.27 -8.46 -3.08
N GLY A 136 7.33 -8.92 -2.41
CA GLY A 136 8.44 -8.09 -1.97
C GLY A 136 8.09 -7.19 -0.77
N ILE A 137 8.85 -6.11 -0.66
CA ILE A 137 8.72 -5.11 0.40
C ILE A 137 8.48 -3.72 -0.17
N ILE A 138 7.98 -2.84 0.66
CA ILE A 138 7.82 -1.43 0.35
C ILE A 138 9.05 -0.65 0.81
N THR A 139 9.55 0.22 -0.05
CA THR A 139 10.50 1.27 0.29
C THR A 139 9.79 2.61 0.28
N TRP A 140 9.71 3.26 1.43
CA TRP A 140 9.08 4.57 1.61
C TRP A 140 10.08 5.70 1.44
N VAL A 141 9.64 6.83 0.91
CA VAL A 141 10.46 8.05 0.98
C VAL A 141 10.67 8.47 2.43
N PRO A 142 11.84 9.06 2.78
CA PRO A 142 12.22 9.39 4.16
C PRO A 142 11.19 10.22 4.91
N GLU A 143 10.54 11.13 4.22
CA GLU A 143 9.53 12.02 4.82
C GLU A 143 8.31 11.26 5.35
N ILE A 144 7.86 10.20 4.67
CA ILE A 144 6.74 9.36 5.11
C ILE A 144 7.09 8.65 6.42
N LEU A 145 8.26 8.03 6.50
CA LEU A 145 8.72 7.33 7.72
C LEU A 145 8.86 8.29 8.89
N LYS A 146 9.41 9.49 8.65
CA LYS A 146 9.55 10.53 9.67
C LYS A 146 8.18 10.96 10.22
N LYS A 147 7.25 11.32 9.34
CA LYS A 147 5.88 11.73 9.74
C LYS A 147 5.12 10.59 10.42
N ALA A 148 5.25 9.36 9.93
CA ALA A 148 4.61 8.20 10.54
C ALA A 148 5.08 8.00 11.99
N LYS A 149 6.38 8.14 12.27
CA LYS A 149 6.96 8.03 13.60
C LYS A 149 6.37 9.08 14.57
N GLU A 150 6.09 10.29 14.11
CA GLU A 150 5.43 11.33 14.90
C GLU A 150 4.01 10.90 15.31
N THR A 151 3.34 10.06 14.52
CA THR A 151 2.03 9.48 14.86
C THR A 151 2.13 8.25 15.78
N GLY A 152 3.34 7.77 16.04
CA GLY A 152 3.64 6.55 16.80
C GLY A 152 3.67 5.29 15.94
N MET A 153 3.71 5.41 14.63
CA MET A 153 3.87 4.26 13.71
C MET A 153 5.31 4.16 13.22
N ALA A 154 5.84 2.95 13.19
CA ALA A 154 7.18 2.66 12.63
C ALA A 154 7.21 1.28 11.97
N LEU A 155 8.25 1.04 11.19
CA LEU A 155 8.59 -0.27 10.64
C LEU A 155 9.79 -0.86 11.37
N LEU A 156 9.77 -2.15 11.57
CA LEU A 156 10.93 -2.92 12.06
C LEU A 156 11.78 -3.42 10.88
N ASP A 157 12.97 -3.88 11.17
CA ASP A 157 13.94 -4.37 10.19
C ASP A 157 13.48 -5.60 9.38
N ASP A 158 12.38 -6.23 9.77
CA ASP A 158 11.68 -7.26 9.00
C ASP A 158 10.45 -6.73 8.22
N ASN A 159 10.33 -5.39 8.09
CA ASN A 159 9.20 -4.67 7.50
C ASN A 159 7.85 -4.87 8.20
N SER A 160 7.83 -5.41 9.40
CA SER A 160 6.60 -5.48 10.18
C SER A 160 6.25 -4.13 10.80
N LEU A 161 4.95 -3.82 10.80
CA LEU A 161 4.41 -2.59 11.37
C LEU A 161 4.38 -2.66 12.90
N ILE A 162 4.83 -1.60 13.57
CA ILE A 162 4.75 -1.47 15.03
C ILE A 162 4.04 -0.18 15.44
N ASP A 163 3.19 -0.29 16.46
CA ASP A 163 2.53 0.84 17.11
C ASP A 163 3.27 1.19 18.41
N LEU A 164 4.14 2.18 18.35
CA LEU A 164 4.97 2.64 19.48
C LEU A 164 4.16 3.23 20.63
N LYS A 165 2.86 3.52 20.41
CA LYS A 165 1.95 3.95 21.50
C LYS A 165 1.40 2.77 22.31
N LYS A 166 1.53 1.55 21.77
CA LYS A 166 0.97 0.34 22.39
C LYS A 166 2.03 -0.63 22.87
N VAL A 167 3.17 -0.70 22.16
CA VAL A 167 4.23 -1.66 22.44
C VAL A 167 5.60 -1.01 22.26
N GLU A 168 6.57 -1.49 23.03
CA GLU A 168 7.99 -1.14 22.86
C GLU A 168 8.61 -1.93 21.70
N VAL A 169 9.67 -1.38 21.10
CA VAL A 169 10.46 -2.07 20.10
C VAL A 169 11.06 -3.34 20.73
N PRO A 170 10.86 -4.53 20.15
CA PRO A 170 11.46 -5.76 20.67
C PRO A 170 12.98 -5.64 20.75
N LYS A 171 13.59 -6.23 21.79
CA LYS A 171 15.05 -6.11 22.06
C LYS A 171 15.93 -6.69 20.95
N ASP A 172 15.42 -7.65 20.21
CA ASP A 172 16.06 -8.35 19.09
C ASP A 172 15.76 -7.72 17.73
N ARG A 173 15.06 -6.58 17.69
CA ARG A 173 14.66 -5.87 16.49
C ARG A 173 15.10 -4.41 16.51
N LYS A 174 15.21 -3.83 15.33
CA LYS A 174 15.47 -2.39 15.14
C LYS A 174 14.41 -1.76 14.27
N MET A 175 14.18 -0.48 14.45
CA MET A 175 13.38 0.28 13.48
C MET A 175 14.18 0.49 12.20
N ILE A 176 13.47 0.45 11.06
CA ILE A 176 14.08 0.81 9.77
C ILE A 176 14.48 2.29 9.84
N GLU A 177 15.73 2.56 9.48
CA GLU A 177 16.17 3.92 9.22
C GLU A 177 15.75 4.34 7.80
N PRO A 178 15.30 5.59 7.63
CA PRO A 178 14.98 6.10 6.30
C PRO A 178 16.19 6.04 5.36
N ILE A 179 15.93 5.69 4.09
CA ILE A 179 16.96 5.83 3.05
C ILE A 179 17.42 7.28 2.93
N THR A 180 18.63 7.49 2.48
CA THR A 180 19.17 8.82 2.25
C THR A 180 18.61 9.47 0.98
N GLN A 181 18.76 10.78 0.85
CA GLN A 181 18.30 11.49 -0.35
C GLN A 181 19.01 10.99 -1.61
N ASP A 182 20.30 10.62 -1.50
CA ASP A 182 21.09 10.09 -2.62
C ASP A 182 20.63 8.71 -3.10
N GLU A 183 19.96 7.93 -2.23
CA GLU A 183 19.39 6.63 -2.57
C GLU A 183 17.98 6.73 -3.21
N LEU A 184 17.41 7.95 -3.28
CA LEU A 184 16.14 8.20 -3.96
C LEU A 184 16.31 8.46 -5.46
N GLU A 185 17.48 8.91 -5.91
CA GLU A 185 17.83 9.26 -7.29
C GLU A 185 18.36 8.04 -8.08
#